data_6dc83ce06e3aabef5394bbf147b8c614
#
_entry.id   6dc83ce06e3aabef5394bbf147b8c614
#
_cell.length_a   1.000
_cell.length_b   1.000
_cell.length_c   1.000
_cell.angle_alpha   90.00
_cell.angle_beta   90.00
_cell.angle_gamma   90.00
#
_symmetry.space_group_name_H-M   'P 1'
#
loop_
_entity.id
_entity.type
_entity.pdbx_description
1 polymer ?
#
loop_
_entity_poly.entity_id
_entity_poly.type
_entity_poly.pdbx_seq_one_letter_code
_entity_poly.pdbx_strand_id
1 'polypeptide(L)'
;MDSNTPSYTPKVDDYIVWKDSLGRVIEGWVYFSSEYYITIEIGVRDKPPCEYTTNEKHKKIHCLVLCFPENYHELEYIKSRDSVV
;
A
#
# COMPACT_ATOMS: atom_id res chain seq x y z
N MET A 1 -0.41 -28.24 3.93
CA MET A 1 -0.73 -27.92 3.49
C MET A 1 -1.50 -27.10 3.31
N ASP A 2 -1.65 -26.44 3.74
CA ASP A 2 -2.37 -25.76 3.37
C ASP A 2 -2.03 -24.98 2.35
N SER A 3 -1.23 -25.33 1.74
CA SER A 3 -0.85 -24.70 0.53
C SER A 3 -2.00 -24.37 -0.35
N ASN A 4 -3.12 -24.96 -0.07
CA ASN A 4 -4.31 -24.68 -0.84
C ASN A 4 -5.14 -23.52 -0.33
N THR A 5 -4.75 -23.00 0.81
CA THR A 5 -5.44 -21.83 1.33
C THR A 5 -5.01 -20.63 0.52
N PRO A 6 -5.92 -20.03 -0.25
CA PRO A 6 -5.53 -18.90 -1.08
C PRO A 6 -5.13 -17.74 -0.20
N SER A 7 -3.97 -17.20 -0.47
CA SER A 7 -3.57 -15.97 0.17
C SER A 7 -4.39 -14.84 -0.44
N TYR A 8 -4.62 -13.83 0.37
CA TYR A 8 -5.26 -12.64 -0.13
C TYR A 8 -4.38 -12.02 -1.22
N THR A 9 -4.98 -11.69 -2.33
CA THR A 9 -4.28 -11.00 -3.41
C THR A 9 -4.77 -9.55 -3.43
N PRO A 10 -3.92 -8.62 -3.05
CA PRO A 10 -4.35 -7.22 -2.98
C PRO A 10 -4.63 -6.64 -4.35
N LYS A 11 -5.58 -5.71 -4.39
CA LYS A 11 -5.95 -5.01 -5.61
C LYS A 11 -5.91 -3.52 -5.35
N VAL A 12 -5.72 -2.76 -6.41
CA VAL A 12 -5.75 -1.31 -6.32
C VAL A 12 -7.06 -0.88 -5.67
N ASP A 13 -6.96 0.09 -4.77
CA ASP A 13 -8.07 0.65 -4.00
C ASP A 13 -8.54 -0.21 -2.83
N ASP A 14 -7.85 -1.31 -2.54
CA ASP A 14 -8.08 -2.02 -1.30
C ASP A 14 -7.39 -1.30 -0.15
N TYR A 15 -8.04 -1.26 0.99
CA TYR A 15 -7.42 -0.78 2.22
C TYR A 15 -6.97 -1.99 3.02
N ILE A 16 -5.69 -2.05 3.33
CA ILE A 16 -5.12 -3.25 3.94
C ILE A 16 -4.25 -2.88 5.14
N VAL A 17 -4.03 -3.88 5.98
CA VAL A 17 -3.10 -3.79 7.10
C VAL A 17 -2.01 -4.83 6.87
N TRP A 18 -0.77 -4.42 7.00
CA TRP A 18 0.37 -5.31 6.85
C TRP A 18 1.06 -5.44 8.19
N LYS A 19 1.03 -6.64 8.74
CA LYS A 19 1.72 -6.97 9.98
C LYS A 19 2.88 -7.86 9.62
N ASP A 20 4.08 -7.27 9.60
CA ASP A 20 5.23 -8.04 9.15
C ASP A 20 5.79 -8.90 10.29
N SER A 21 6.74 -9.75 9.95
CA SER A 21 7.30 -10.69 10.91
C SER A 21 8.12 -10.01 12.00
N LEU A 22 8.47 -8.75 11.80
CA LEU A 22 9.22 -8.00 12.80
C LEU A 22 8.31 -7.26 13.76
N GLY A 23 7.01 -7.43 13.63
CA GLY A 23 6.07 -6.79 14.53
C GLY A 23 5.66 -5.39 14.11
N ARG A 24 6.07 -4.96 12.94
CA ARG A 24 5.64 -3.63 12.47
C ARG A 24 4.27 -3.73 11.84
N VAL A 25 3.47 -2.68 12.03
CA VAL A 25 2.13 -2.61 11.49
C VAL A 25 2.04 -1.41 10.57
N ILE A 26 1.67 -1.66 9.33
CA ILE A 26 1.53 -0.62 8.32
C ILE A 26 0.14 -0.76 7.73
N GLU A 27 -0.56 0.35 7.54
CA GLU A 27 -1.87 0.28 6.90
C GLU A 27 -1.99 1.38 5.87
N GLY A 28 -2.79 1.12 4.86
CA GLY A 28 -3.00 2.10 3.81
C GLY A 28 -3.73 1.50 2.64
N TRP A 29 -3.85 2.30 1.60
CA TRP A 29 -4.53 1.90 0.37
C TRP A 29 -3.54 1.32 -0.61
N VAL A 30 -3.95 0.28 -1.32
CA VAL A 30 -3.13 -0.24 -2.41
C VAL A 30 -3.20 0.78 -3.54
N TYR A 31 -2.06 1.34 -3.86
CA TYR A 31 -1.96 2.42 -4.84
C TYR A 31 -1.66 1.88 -6.24
N PHE A 32 -0.82 0.87 -6.32
CA PHE A 32 -0.40 0.28 -7.58
C PHE A 32 -0.26 -1.22 -7.40
N SER A 33 -0.62 -1.97 -8.42
CA SER A 33 -0.53 -3.43 -8.37
C SER A 33 -0.01 -3.94 -9.69
N SER A 34 0.96 -4.85 -9.62
CA SER A 34 1.46 -5.57 -10.79
C SER A 34 1.63 -7.02 -10.37
N GLU A 35 2.05 -7.86 -11.31
CA GLU A 35 2.28 -9.25 -10.98
C GLU A 35 3.53 -9.43 -10.12
N TYR A 36 4.35 -8.39 -9.99
CA TYR A 36 5.61 -8.48 -9.26
C TYR A 36 5.55 -7.89 -7.86
N TYR A 37 4.67 -6.92 -7.65
CA TYR A 37 4.57 -6.29 -6.32
C TYR A 37 3.37 -5.35 -6.30
N ILE A 38 3.06 -4.88 -5.09
CA ILE A 38 2.10 -3.79 -4.94
C ILE A 38 2.79 -2.66 -4.19
N THR A 39 2.21 -1.47 -4.29
CA THR A 39 2.61 -0.37 -3.43
C THR A 39 1.43 0.01 -2.55
N ILE A 40 1.74 0.35 -1.31
CA ILE A 40 0.74 0.74 -0.32
C ILE A 40 0.99 2.20 0.03
N GLU A 41 -0.02 3.01 -0.16
CA GLU A 41 0.08 4.42 0.19
C GLU A 41 -0.27 4.57 1.66
N ILE A 42 0.73 4.88 2.47
CA ILE A 42 0.54 4.97 3.91
C ILE A 42 0.33 6.40 4.39
N GLY A 43 0.50 7.35 3.50
CA GLY A 43 0.25 8.74 3.86
C GLY A 43 0.64 9.68 2.75
N VAL A 44 0.21 10.91 2.91
CA VAL A 44 0.57 11.99 2.01
C VAL A 44 1.02 13.14 2.90
N ARG A 45 2.15 13.73 2.59
CA ARG A 45 2.62 14.87 3.36
C ARG A 45 3.03 16.00 2.44
N ASP A 46 3.06 17.20 2.98
CA ASP A 46 3.48 18.36 2.21
C ASP A 46 4.99 18.36 2.06
N LYS A 47 5.46 18.74 0.89
CA LYS A 47 6.87 18.97 0.69
C LYS A 47 7.31 20.19 1.47
N PRO A 48 8.47 20.12 2.14
CA PRO A 48 9.05 21.34 2.71
C PRO A 48 9.38 22.31 1.60
N PRO A 49 9.28 23.60 1.85
CA PRO A 49 9.60 24.59 0.80
C PRO A 49 10.99 24.43 0.21
N CYS A 50 11.94 23.94 0.96
CA CYS A 50 13.30 23.76 0.46
C CYS A 50 13.40 22.69 -0.61
N GLU A 51 12.40 21.85 -0.74
CA GLU A 51 12.39 20.81 -1.75
C GLU A 51 11.55 21.17 -2.97
N TYR A 52 10.97 22.36 -2.98
CA TYR A 52 10.20 22.78 -4.13
C TYR A 52 11.14 23.04 -5.30
N THR A 53 10.72 22.59 -6.48
CA THR A 53 11.44 22.90 -7.70
C THR A 53 10.74 24.03 -8.40
N THR A 54 11.29 24.44 -9.54
CA THR A 54 10.66 25.49 -10.31
C THR A 54 9.28 25.08 -10.79
N ASN A 55 9.02 23.81 -10.86
CA ASN A 55 7.71 23.31 -11.26
C ASN A 55 6.93 22.92 -10.02
N GLU A 56 6.21 23.86 -9.49
CA GLU A 56 5.57 23.75 -8.17
C GLU A 56 4.26 22.99 -8.16
N LYS A 57 3.97 22.24 -9.21
CA LYS A 57 2.69 21.53 -9.28
C LYS A 57 2.56 20.44 -8.25
N HIS A 58 3.67 19.85 -7.82
CA HIS A 58 3.63 18.70 -6.94
C HIS A 58 4.20 19.07 -5.58
N LYS A 59 3.34 19.63 -4.75
CA LYS A 59 3.75 20.07 -3.42
C LYS A 59 3.53 19.02 -2.37
N LYS A 60 3.03 17.85 -2.76
CA LYS A 60 2.74 16.78 -1.82
C LYS A 60 3.59 15.56 -2.15
N ILE A 61 3.95 14.84 -1.11
CA ILE A 61 4.71 13.61 -1.24
C ILE A 61 3.82 12.46 -0.80
N HIS A 62 3.64 11.51 -1.70
CA HIS A 62 2.91 10.29 -1.39
C HIS A 62 3.90 9.27 -0.84
N CYS A 63 3.63 8.79 0.37
CA CYS A 63 4.52 7.82 1.01
C CYS A 63 4.05 6.42 0.63
N LEU A 64 4.86 5.73 -0.14
CA LEU A 64 4.51 4.42 -0.66
C LEU A 64 5.48 3.38 -0.11
N VAL A 65 4.95 2.20 0.17
CA VAL A 65 5.73 1.07 0.64
C VAL A 65 5.53 -0.07 -0.33
N LEU A 66 6.61 -0.74 -0.69
CA LEU A 66 6.55 -1.89 -1.58
C LEU A 66 6.24 -3.15 -0.80
N CYS A 67 5.39 -4.00 -1.35
CA CYS A 67 5.09 -5.30 -0.78
C CYS A 67 5.12 -6.32 -1.90
N PHE A 68 5.86 -7.39 -1.69
CA PHE A 68 6.04 -8.43 -2.70
C PHE A 68 5.13 -9.62 -2.43
N PRO A 69 4.84 -10.43 -3.47
CA PRO A 69 3.88 -11.53 -3.30
C PRO A 69 4.23 -12.50 -2.18
N GLU A 70 5.51 -12.68 -1.90
CA GLU A 70 5.91 -13.59 -0.83
C GLU A 70 5.46 -13.11 0.54
N ASN A 71 5.06 -11.84 0.65
CA ASN A 71 4.59 -11.27 1.90
C ASN A 71 3.09 -11.05 1.91
N TYR A 72 2.39 -11.41 0.86
CA TYR A 72 0.95 -11.16 0.79
C TYR A 72 0.19 -11.88 1.89
N HIS A 73 0.71 -13.00 2.37
CA HIS A 73 0.06 -13.74 3.45
C HIS A 73 0.05 -12.96 4.76
N GLU A 74 0.85 -11.91 4.85
CA GLU A 74 0.90 -11.07 6.05
C GLU A 74 -0.10 -9.91 5.98
N LEU A 75 -0.80 -9.79 4.87
CA LEU A 75 -1.74 -8.70 4.67
C LEU A 75 -3.12 -9.08 5.13
N GLU A 76 -3.83 -8.12 5.68
CA GLU A 76 -5.22 -8.30 6.08
C GLU A 76 -6.06 -7.31 5.32
N TYR A 77 -7.05 -7.81 4.59
CA TYR A 77 -7.97 -6.97 3.83
C TYR A 77 -8.98 -6.33 4.79
N ILE A 78 -9.19 -5.04 4.65
CA ILE A 78 -10.15 -4.30 5.48
C ILE A 78 -11.38 -3.90 4.67
N LYS A 79 -11.17 -3.22 3.56
CA LYS A 79 -12.27 -2.73 2.73
C LYS A 79 -11.72 -2.31 1.38
N SER A 80 -12.64 -2.06 0.46
CA SER A 80 -12.29 -1.54 -0.87
C SER A 80 -13.10 -0.29 -1.12
N ARG A 81 -12.51 0.61 -1.91
CA ARG A 81 -13.27 1.80 -2.34
C ARG A 81 -14.46 1.41 -3.19
N ASP A 82 -14.28 0.38 -3.99
CA ASP A 82 -15.35 -0.04 -4.90
C ASP A 82 -16.54 -0.63 -4.17
N SER A 83 -16.36 -1.07 -2.95
CA SER A 83 -17.46 -1.67 -2.21
C SER A 83 -18.34 -0.64 -1.54
N VAL A 84 -18.00 0.61 -1.64
CA VAL A 84 -18.79 1.70 -1.07
C VAL A 84 -19.79 2.12 -2.12
N VAL A 85 -20.95 1.62 -2.01
CA VAL A 85 -22.00 1.90 -3.01
C VAL A 85 -23.22 2.46 -2.32
#